data_95e31ce1ca38742467630e6ab281ebb2
#
_entry.id   95e31ce1ca38742467630e6ab281ebb2
#
_cell.length_a   1.000
_cell.length_b   1.000
_cell.length_c   1.000
_cell.angle_alpha   90.00
_cell.angle_beta   90.00
_cell.angle_gamma   90.00
#
_symmetry.space_group_name_H-M   'P 1'
#
loop_
_entity.id
_entity.type
_entity.pdbx_description
1 polymer ?
#
loop_
_entity_poly.entity_id
_entity_poly.type
_entity_poly.pdbx_seq_one_letter_code
_entity_poly.pdbx_strand_id
1 'polypeptide(L)'
;MQMVTLGPEGTYSHRAAKAVTDGEVSFRESVFDILDDVASGRADRGVVPIENSIEGSVTETLDALAELDVAVTAEIVTPIRHALLAQGPSFDMVASHSQALAQCRGYLEENYPDVQLEAVASTARGVERAREDDRIAGIGHPDNAGGDLQVLAEDIQDRTSNATRFFVVASPSEKTEAGGKSTFVVYPNVNHPGLLLELLEPFADRDINLSRLESRPSGERLGDYLFHIDVDAGLYEDRTQAALAEIEAIAENGWVRRLGSYDVRHVV
;
A
#
# COMPACT_ATOMS: atom_id res chain seq x y z
N MET A 1 11.06 -14.10 13.82
CA MET A 1 10.85 -13.31 12.60
C MET A 1 10.40 -11.93 13.04
N GLN A 2 11.23 -10.93 12.79
CA GLN A 2 10.92 -9.53 13.13
C GLN A 2 10.19 -8.88 11.95
N MET A 3 8.95 -8.45 12.19
CA MET A 3 8.09 -7.77 11.21
C MET A 3 8.03 -6.28 11.52
N VAL A 4 8.18 -5.44 10.49
CA VAL A 4 8.05 -3.97 10.63
C VAL A 4 6.98 -3.41 9.68
N THR A 5 6.27 -2.37 10.10
CA THR A 5 5.27 -1.68 9.29
C THR A 5 5.09 -0.23 9.76
N LEU A 6 4.26 0.55 9.04
CA LEU A 6 3.87 1.89 9.47
C LEU A 6 3.00 1.84 10.73
N GLY A 7 3.38 2.69 11.72
CA GLY A 7 2.59 2.89 12.93
C GLY A 7 1.43 3.89 12.76
N PRO A 8 0.70 4.10 13.84
CA PRO A 8 0.69 3.34 15.10
C PRO A 8 -0.08 2.01 15.02
N GLU A 9 -0.21 1.35 16.17
CA GLU A 9 -1.08 0.18 16.32
C GLU A 9 -2.54 0.52 15.94
N GLY A 10 -3.28 -0.46 15.38
CA GLY A 10 -4.67 -0.27 14.94
C GLY A 10 -4.84 0.37 13.55
N THR A 11 -3.73 0.73 12.87
CA THR A 11 -3.77 1.18 11.46
C THR A 11 -4.03 0.02 10.49
N TYR A 12 -4.42 0.33 9.24
CA TYR A 12 -4.56 -0.68 8.19
C TYR A 12 -3.21 -1.34 7.86
N SER A 13 -2.10 -0.63 7.96
CA SER A 13 -0.75 -1.20 7.81
C SER A 13 -0.46 -2.24 8.90
N HIS A 14 -0.81 -1.96 10.16
CA HIS A 14 -0.69 -2.91 11.25
C HIS A 14 -1.56 -4.16 11.01
N ARG A 15 -2.81 -4.00 10.55
CA ARG A 15 -3.70 -5.12 10.22
C ARG A 15 -3.13 -5.98 9.09
N ALA A 16 -2.63 -5.37 8.02
CA ALA A 16 -1.99 -6.08 6.93
C ALA A 16 -0.76 -6.88 7.42
N ALA A 17 0.05 -6.31 8.32
CA ALA A 17 1.18 -7.01 8.93
C ALA A 17 0.73 -8.20 9.79
N LYS A 18 -0.30 -8.04 10.62
CA LYS A 18 -0.87 -9.12 11.45
C LYS A 18 -1.48 -10.25 10.61
N ALA A 19 -1.94 -9.99 9.41
CA ALA A 19 -2.47 -11.02 8.52
C ALA A 19 -1.39 -11.99 7.99
N VAL A 20 -0.11 -11.65 8.11
CA VAL A 20 1.03 -12.46 7.63
C VAL A 20 1.97 -12.92 8.72
N THR A 21 1.75 -12.51 9.97
CA THR A 21 2.53 -12.98 11.11
C THR A 21 1.69 -13.05 12.38
N ASP A 22 1.89 -14.13 13.16
CA ASP A 22 1.38 -14.23 14.54
C ASP A 22 2.40 -13.62 15.55
N GLY A 23 3.57 -13.19 15.07
CA GLY A 23 4.62 -12.61 15.87
C GLY A 23 4.39 -11.15 16.24
N GLU A 24 5.38 -10.58 16.92
CA GLU A 24 5.41 -9.16 17.24
C GLU A 24 5.63 -8.31 15.98
N VAL A 25 4.91 -7.19 15.89
CA VAL A 25 5.04 -6.19 14.83
C VAL A 25 5.60 -4.91 15.44
N SER A 26 6.73 -4.45 14.92
CA SER A 26 7.34 -3.18 15.30
C SER A 26 6.96 -2.08 14.31
N PHE A 27 6.91 -0.83 14.79
CA PHE A 27 6.47 0.29 13.96
C PHE A 27 7.63 1.18 13.52
N ARG A 28 7.46 1.81 12.35
CA ARG A 28 8.35 2.83 11.82
C ARG A 28 7.53 4.06 11.42
N GLU A 29 8.20 5.19 11.30
CA GLU A 29 7.57 6.47 10.98
C GLU A 29 7.41 6.68 9.47
N SER A 30 8.29 6.07 8.66
CA SER A 30 8.28 6.18 7.21
C SER A 30 8.36 4.83 6.50
N VAL A 31 7.90 4.78 5.25
CA VAL A 31 8.06 3.61 4.37
C VAL A 31 9.53 3.36 4.07
N PHE A 32 10.31 4.43 3.89
CA PHE A 32 11.74 4.32 3.65
C PHE A 32 12.46 3.58 4.79
N ASP A 33 12.17 3.91 6.06
CA ASP A 33 12.76 3.24 7.21
C ASP A 33 12.41 1.74 7.25
N ILE A 34 11.18 1.37 6.84
CA ILE A 34 10.76 -0.04 6.76
C ILE A 34 11.59 -0.80 5.74
N LEU A 35 11.72 -0.24 4.53
CA LEU A 35 12.45 -0.87 3.44
C LEU A 35 13.96 -0.90 3.69
N ASP A 36 14.51 0.14 4.30
CA ASP A 36 15.92 0.21 4.71
C ASP A 36 16.25 -0.80 5.82
N ASP A 37 15.36 -0.97 6.80
CA ASP A 37 15.50 -2.00 7.82
C ASP A 37 15.55 -3.42 7.23
N VAL A 38 14.70 -3.70 6.24
CA VAL A 38 14.70 -4.98 5.54
C VAL A 38 15.93 -5.14 4.66
N ALA A 39 16.28 -4.13 3.84
CA ALA A 39 17.43 -4.17 2.96
C ALA A 39 18.76 -4.35 3.72
N SER A 40 18.89 -3.74 4.90
CA SER A 40 20.06 -3.83 5.77
C SER A 40 20.05 -5.04 6.71
N GLY A 41 18.97 -5.85 6.73
CA GLY A 41 18.84 -7.01 7.60
C GLY A 41 18.56 -6.68 9.08
N ARG A 42 18.12 -5.47 9.39
CA ARG A 42 17.66 -5.08 10.73
C ARG A 42 16.24 -5.60 11.03
N ALA A 43 15.47 -5.90 9.99
CA ALA A 43 14.19 -6.60 10.08
C ALA A 43 14.16 -7.75 9.08
N ASP A 44 13.46 -8.83 9.42
CA ASP A 44 13.32 -9.97 8.52
C ASP A 44 12.33 -9.64 7.39
N ARG A 45 11.24 -8.92 7.70
CA ARG A 45 10.18 -8.56 6.74
C ARG A 45 9.59 -7.19 7.06
N GLY A 46 9.10 -6.55 5.99
CA GLY A 46 8.33 -5.32 6.07
C GLY A 46 6.97 -5.44 5.38
N VAL A 47 5.99 -4.67 5.86
CA VAL A 47 4.70 -4.51 5.18
C VAL A 47 4.49 -3.03 4.88
N VAL A 48 4.36 -2.71 3.60
CA VAL A 48 4.25 -1.32 3.12
C VAL A 48 3.04 -1.14 2.20
N PRO A 49 2.30 -0.02 2.31
CA PRO A 49 1.20 0.27 1.38
C PRO A 49 1.76 0.62 0.01
N ILE A 50 1.18 0.07 -1.06
CA ILE A 50 1.60 0.34 -2.44
C ILE A 50 0.57 1.18 -3.21
N GLU A 51 -0.72 0.96 -2.93
CA GLU A 51 -1.80 1.61 -3.65
C GLU A 51 -3.10 1.57 -2.82
N ASN A 52 -3.87 2.66 -2.86
CA ASN A 52 -5.26 2.68 -2.43
C ASN A 52 -6.16 2.87 -3.66
N SER A 53 -7.26 2.12 -3.75
CA SER A 53 -8.15 2.12 -4.92
C SER A 53 -8.85 3.46 -5.20
N ILE A 54 -8.85 4.40 -4.26
CA ILE A 54 -9.45 5.73 -4.41
C ILE A 54 -8.36 6.79 -4.63
N GLU A 55 -7.23 6.68 -3.94
CA GLU A 55 -6.18 7.71 -3.91
C GLU A 55 -5.02 7.43 -4.86
N GLY A 56 -4.93 6.19 -5.36
CA GLY A 56 -3.86 5.77 -6.25
C GLY A 56 -2.60 5.31 -5.53
N SER A 57 -1.48 5.41 -6.22
CA SER A 57 -0.19 4.89 -5.79
C SER A 57 0.42 5.64 -4.60
N VAL A 58 1.04 4.90 -3.69
CA VAL A 58 1.83 5.47 -2.59
C VAL A 58 3.23 5.81 -3.09
N THR A 59 3.43 7.07 -3.42
CA THR A 59 4.65 7.60 -4.06
C THR A 59 5.92 7.25 -3.29
N GLU A 60 5.91 7.41 -1.96
CA GLU A 60 7.06 7.09 -1.09
C GLU A 60 7.49 5.63 -1.22
N THR A 61 6.52 4.69 -1.31
CA THR A 61 6.82 3.27 -1.51
C THR A 61 7.47 3.01 -2.87
N LEU A 62 6.96 3.65 -3.92
CA LEU A 62 7.52 3.48 -5.26
C LEU A 62 8.96 3.99 -5.32
N ASP A 63 9.22 5.18 -4.80
CA ASP A 63 10.55 5.78 -4.79
C ASP A 63 11.53 4.90 -4.00
N ALA A 64 11.15 4.43 -2.81
CA ALA A 64 11.99 3.56 -1.99
C ALA A 64 12.24 2.16 -2.63
N LEU A 65 11.25 1.58 -3.33
CA LEU A 65 11.42 0.32 -4.08
C LEU A 65 12.36 0.47 -5.29
N ALA A 66 12.46 1.67 -5.86
CA ALA A 66 13.42 1.96 -6.92
C ALA A 66 14.85 2.13 -6.38
N GLU A 67 15.02 2.57 -5.14
CA GLU A 67 16.31 2.86 -4.51
C GLU A 67 16.89 1.65 -3.78
N LEU A 68 16.08 0.98 -2.95
CA LEU A 68 16.53 -0.06 -2.03
C LEU A 68 16.41 -1.47 -2.62
N ASP A 69 17.37 -2.34 -2.32
CA ASP A 69 17.37 -3.72 -2.79
C ASP A 69 16.57 -4.61 -1.84
N VAL A 70 15.32 -4.86 -2.19
CA VAL A 70 14.41 -5.74 -1.47
C VAL A 70 13.65 -6.65 -2.45
N ALA A 71 13.10 -7.74 -1.95
CA ALA A 71 12.19 -8.62 -2.68
C ALA A 71 10.75 -8.42 -2.22
N VAL A 72 9.78 -8.48 -3.14
CA VAL A 72 8.35 -8.62 -2.83
C VAL A 72 8.03 -10.11 -2.79
N THR A 73 7.46 -10.58 -1.66
CA THR A 73 7.18 -11.99 -1.40
C THR A 73 5.69 -12.31 -1.29
N ALA A 74 4.85 -11.31 -1.10
CA ALA A 74 3.38 -11.41 -1.12
C ALA A 74 2.74 -10.05 -1.38
N GLU A 75 1.51 -10.06 -1.91
CA GLU A 75 0.61 -8.92 -1.93
C GLU A 75 -0.57 -9.18 -0.98
N ILE A 76 -0.94 -8.16 -0.21
CA ILE A 76 -2.11 -8.21 0.67
C ILE A 76 -3.09 -7.14 0.22
N VAL A 77 -4.33 -7.52 0.01
CA VAL A 77 -5.44 -6.60 -0.28
C VAL A 77 -6.36 -6.56 0.92
N THR A 78 -6.47 -5.38 1.53
CA THR A 78 -7.31 -5.14 2.69
C THR A 78 -8.45 -4.20 2.32
N PRO A 79 -9.73 -4.59 2.46
CA PRO A 79 -10.84 -3.67 2.31
C PRO A 79 -10.76 -2.59 3.39
N ILE A 80 -11.04 -1.36 3.00
CA ILE A 80 -11.12 -0.24 3.92
C ILE A 80 -12.55 -0.10 4.36
N ARG A 81 -12.80 -0.43 5.61
CA ARG A 81 -14.09 -0.29 6.28
C ARG A 81 -13.99 0.76 7.37
N HIS A 82 -14.95 1.66 7.39
CA HIS A 82 -15.02 2.71 8.39
C HIS A 82 -16.22 2.49 9.31
N ALA A 83 -15.96 2.60 10.60
CA ALA A 83 -16.99 2.61 11.64
C ALA A 83 -16.90 3.91 12.44
N LEU A 84 -18.02 4.36 12.95
CA LEU A 84 -18.11 5.44 13.92
C LEU A 84 -18.00 4.84 15.32
N LEU A 85 -16.98 5.24 16.06
CA LEU A 85 -16.63 4.73 17.38
C LEU A 85 -16.70 5.85 18.40
N ALA A 86 -17.45 5.66 19.50
CA ALA A 86 -17.54 6.63 20.58
C ALA A 86 -17.80 5.95 21.93
N GLN A 87 -17.61 6.65 23.03
CA GLN A 87 -17.93 6.17 24.37
C GLN A 87 -19.46 6.16 24.61
N GLY A 88 -20.20 7.00 23.89
CA GLY A 88 -21.65 7.09 23.97
C GLY A 88 -22.27 7.74 22.73
N PRO A 89 -23.61 7.81 22.68
CA PRO A 89 -24.31 8.32 21.49
C PRO A 89 -24.28 9.85 21.33
N SER A 90 -23.73 10.59 22.30
CA SER A 90 -23.69 12.06 22.30
C SER A 90 -22.24 12.53 22.26
N PHE A 91 -21.90 13.27 21.22
CA PHE A 91 -20.56 13.85 20.98
C PHE A 91 -20.71 15.12 20.13
N ASP A 92 -19.72 16.02 20.24
CA ASP A 92 -19.71 17.31 19.54
C ASP A 92 -18.73 17.34 18.36
N MET A 93 -17.84 16.35 18.30
CA MET A 93 -16.75 16.30 17.34
C MET A 93 -16.53 14.88 16.80
N VAL A 94 -16.11 14.80 15.53
CA VAL A 94 -15.62 13.56 14.89
C VAL A 94 -14.18 13.74 14.46
N ALA A 95 -13.28 12.92 14.98
CA ALA A 95 -11.84 12.95 14.68
C ALA A 95 -11.42 11.73 13.84
N SER A 96 -10.68 11.96 12.76
CA SER A 96 -10.03 10.90 11.98
C SER A 96 -9.00 11.49 11.00
N HIS A 97 -8.34 10.63 10.23
CA HIS A 97 -7.55 11.06 9.08
C HIS A 97 -8.43 11.81 8.08
N SER A 98 -7.89 12.85 7.45
CA SER A 98 -8.65 13.71 6.52
C SER A 98 -9.35 12.93 5.41
N GLN A 99 -8.73 11.87 4.92
CA GLN A 99 -9.29 10.97 3.91
C GLN A 99 -10.50 10.19 4.41
N ALA A 100 -10.43 9.63 5.62
CA ALA A 100 -11.55 8.89 6.22
C ALA A 100 -12.75 9.82 6.46
N LEU A 101 -12.50 11.06 6.93
CA LEU A 101 -13.54 12.08 7.06
C LEU A 101 -14.19 12.40 5.72
N ALA A 102 -13.38 12.53 4.64
CA ALA A 102 -13.89 12.78 3.30
C ALA A 102 -14.69 11.60 2.74
N GLN A 103 -14.26 10.36 3.01
CA GLN A 103 -14.91 9.13 2.56
C GLN A 103 -16.21 8.81 3.31
N CYS A 104 -16.44 9.41 4.47
CA CYS A 104 -17.65 9.23 5.29
C CYS A 104 -18.51 10.49 5.33
N ARG A 105 -18.26 11.45 4.44
CA ARG A 105 -18.93 12.76 4.47
C ARG A 105 -20.44 12.63 4.34
N GLY A 106 -20.94 11.83 3.40
CA GLY A 106 -22.37 11.65 3.17
C GLY A 106 -23.09 11.14 4.42
N TYR A 107 -22.53 10.12 5.07
CA TYR A 107 -23.06 9.58 6.31
C TYR A 107 -23.09 10.63 7.45
N LEU A 108 -22.00 11.40 7.61
CA LEU A 108 -21.90 12.41 8.66
C LEU A 108 -22.87 13.58 8.43
N GLU A 109 -23.01 14.07 7.20
CA GLU A 109 -23.95 15.14 6.86
C GLU A 109 -25.42 14.73 7.10
N GLU A 110 -25.75 13.46 6.84
CA GLU A 110 -27.12 12.94 7.03
C GLU A 110 -27.46 12.70 8.50
N ASN A 111 -26.53 12.13 9.29
CA ASN A 111 -26.82 11.64 10.64
C ASN A 111 -26.33 12.58 11.75
N TYR A 112 -25.30 13.40 11.46
CA TYR A 112 -24.63 14.27 12.44
C TYR A 112 -24.25 15.63 11.83
N PRO A 113 -25.22 16.42 11.29
CA PRO A 113 -24.94 17.64 10.52
C PRO A 113 -24.26 18.75 11.34
N ASP A 114 -24.40 18.75 12.66
CA ASP A 114 -23.92 19.81 13.55
C ASP A 114 -22.56 19.49 14.21
N VAL A 115 -21.97 18.30 13.97
CA VAL A 115 -20.69 17.93 14.60
C VAL A 115 -19.51 18.65 13.92
N GLN A 116 -18.49 18.96 14.70
CA GLN A 116 -17.23 19.46 14.18
C GLN A 116 -16.35 18.30 13.66
N LEU A 117 -15.62 18.53 12.57
CA LEU A 117 -14.69 17.56 12.02
C LEU A 117 -13.25 17.97 12.34
N GLU A 118 -12.48 17.08 12.96
CA GLU A 118 -11.06 17.27 13.29
C GLU A 118 -10.20 16.30 12.48
N ALA A 119 -9.34 16.83 11.60
CA ALA A 119 -8.36 16.03 10.89
C ALA A 119 -7.13 15.77 11.77
N VAL A 120 -6.76 14.50 11.93
CA VAL A 120 -5.60 14.03 12.68
C VAL A 120 -4.69 13.15 11.82
N ALA A 121 -3.51 12.79 12.34
CA ALA A 121 -2.47 12.10 11.58
C ALA A 121 -2.85 10.71 11.04
N SER A 122 -3.79 10.01 11.68
CA SER A 122 -4.27 8.68 11.25
C SER A 122 -5.68 8.39 11.78
N THR A 123 -6.36 7.39 11.20
CA THR A 123 -7.63 6.87 11.74
C THR A 123 -7.44 6.33 13.17
N ALA A 124 -6.32 5.64 13.43
CA ALA A 124 -5.99 5.15 14.76
C ALA A 124 -5.88 6.30 15.78
N ARG A 125 -5.24 7.43 15.40
CA ARG A 125 -5.17 8.62 16.26
C ARG A 125 -6.55 9.23 16.52
N GLY A 126 -7.45 9.21 15.54
CA GLY A 126 -8.84 9.64 15.73
C GLY A 126 -9.57 8.78 16.76
N VAL A 127 -9.38 7.46 16.72
CA VAL A 127 -9.94 6.52 17.71
C VAL A 127 -9.33 6.72 19.10
N GLU A 128 -8.03 6.99 19.21
CA GLU A 128 -7.40 7.35 20.49
C GLU A 128 -8.01 8.62 21.09
N ARG A 129 -8.26 9.66 20.28
CA ARG A 129 -8.95 10.88 20.71
C ARG A 129 -10.33 10.58 21.29
N ALA A 130 -11.09 9.67 20.65
CA ALA A 130 -12.39 9.25 21.14
C ALA A 130 -12.31 8.47 22.47
N ARG A 131 -11.17 7.82 22.77
CA ARG A 131 -10.93 7.19 24.09
C ARG A 131 -10.58 8.21 25.18
N GLU A 132 -9.87 9.27 24.78
CA GLU A 132 -9.41 10.32 25.70
C GLU A 132 -10.51 11.29 26.13
N ASP A 133 -11.53 11.53 25.27
CA ASP A 133 -12.63 12.50 25.52
C ASP A 133 -13.97 11.93 25.01
N ASP A 134 -14.95 11.81 25.88
CA ASP A 134 -16.28 11.27 25.60
C ASP A 134 -17.14 12.16 24.68
N ARG A 135 -16.73 13.42 24.47
CA ARG A 135 -17.33 14.36 23.50
C ARG A 135 -16.80 14.18 22.08
N ILE A 136 -15.83 13.27 21.87
CA ILE A 136 -15.24 13.00 20.56
C ILE A 136 -15.63 11.61 20.11
N ALA A 137 -16.14 11.47 18.87
CA ALA A 137 -16.23 10.22 18.16
C ALA A 137 -15.04 10.06 17.22
N GLY A 138 -14.59 8.82 16.98
CA GLY A 138 -13.52 8.49 16.04
C GLY A 138 -14.05 7.74 14.83
N ILE A 139 -13.52 8.01 13.64
CA ILE A 139 -13.72 7.10 12.50
C ILE A 139 -12.48 6.21 12.38
N GLY A 140 -12.69 4.90 12.41
CA GLY A 140 -11.64 3.90 12.29
C GLY A 140 -12.20 2.56 11.85
N HIS A 141 -11.36 1.51 11.88
CA HIS A 141 -11.83 0.15 11.63
C HIS A 141 -12.70 -0.34 12.81
N PRO A 142 -13.76 -1.15 12.59
CA PRO A 142 -14.62 -1.66 13.68
C PRO A 142 -13.83 -2.38 14.79
N ASP A 143 -12.78 -3.13 14.45
CA ASP A 143 -11.94 -3.84 15.44
C ASP A 143 -11.18 -2.90 16.39
N ASN A 144 -11.15 -1.61 16.11
CA ASN A 144 -10.59 -0.62 17.03
C ASN A 144 -11.56 -0.28 18.18
N ALA A 145 -12.78 -0.84 18.18
CA ALA A 145 -13.68 -0.79 19.30
C ALA A 145 -13.14 -1.62 20.49
N GLY A 146 -13.71 -1.38 21.68
CA GLY A 146 -13.35 -2.08 22.91
C GLY A 146 -12.88 -1.12 24.00
N GLY A 147 -12.79 -1.60 25.25
CA GLY A 147 -12.69 -0.74 26.40
C GLY A 147 -13.98 0.07 26.53
N ASP A 148 -13.84 1.40 26.57
CA ASP A 148 -14.98 2.32 26.69
C ASP A 148 -15.62 2.69 25.35
N LEU A 149 -15.01 2.29 24.20
CA LEU A 149 -15.52 2.60 22.87
C LEU A 149 -16.50 1.53 22.36
N GLN A 150 -17.63 2.01 21.85
CA GLN A 150 -18.66 1.22 21.18
C GLN A 150 -18.67 1.56 19.68
N VAL A 151 -19.05 0.58 18.86
CA VAL A 151 -19.39 0.81 17.45
C VAL A 151 -20.80 1.39 17.39
N LEU A 152 -20.93 2.66 16.99
CA LEU A 152 -22.24 3.30 16.81
C LEU A 152 -22.82 3.00 15.43
N ALA A 153 -21.97 2.88 14.41
CA ALA A 153 -22.34 2.48 13.05
C ALA A 153 -21.15 1.86 12.35
N GLU A 154 -21.43 0.89 11.47
CA GLU A 154 -20.45 0.22 10.62
C GLU A 154 -20.69 0.57 9.15
N ASP A 155 -19.65 0.37 8.32
CA ASP A 155 -19.70 0.56 6.87
C ASP A 155 -20.20 1.96 6.46
N ILE A 156 -19.76 2.99 7.20
CA ILE A 156 -20.20 4.38 7.03
C ILE A 156 -19.55 5.11 5.85
N GLN A 157 -18.64 4.45 5.12
CA GLN A 157 -17.97 5.00 3.95
C GLN A 157 -18.93 5.12 2.75
N ASP A 158 -18.81 6.23 1.99
CA ASP A 158 -19.64 6.50 0.81
C ASP A 158 -19.40 5.50 -0.35
N ARG A 159 -18.25 4.80 -0.35
CA ARG A 159 -17.89 3.81 -1.36
C ARG A 159 -17.45 2.50 -0.72
N THR A 160 -18.08 1.40 -1.10
CA THR A 160 -17.78 0.05 -0.59
C THR A 160 -16.60 -0.63 -1.30
N SER A 161 -16.15 -0.09 -2.44
CA SER A 161 -15.03 -0.64 -3.23
C SER A 161 -13.65 -0.17 -2.77
N ASN A 162 -13.57 0.53 -1.62
CA ASN A 162 -12.29 1.01 -1.12
C ASN A 162 -11.44 -0.14 -0.58
N ALA A 163 -10.24 -0.27 -1.11
CA ALA A 163 -9.25 -1.24 -0.66
C ALA A 163 -7.84 -0.68 -0.75
N THR A 164 -6.96 -1.13 0.12
CA THR A 164 -5.53 -0.81 0.04
C THR A 164 -4.74 -2.09 -0.23
N ARG A 165 -3.81 -1.98 -1.18
CA ARG A 165 -2.81 -3.01 -1.50
C ARG A 165 -1.55 -2.74 -0.68
N PHE A 166 -1.01 -3.80 -0.11
CA PHE A 166 0.26 -3.79 0.62
C PHE A 166 1.21 -4.82 0.01
N PHE A 167 2.50 -4.49 -0.05
CA PHE A 167 3.53 -5.47 -0.32
C PHE A 167 4.14 -5.98 0.97
N VAL A 168 4.39 -7.28 1.03
CA VAL A 168 5.27 -7.91 2.00
C VAL A 168 6.65 -7.96 1.37
N VAL A 169 7.60 -7.26 1.97
CA VAL A 169 8.97 -7.18 1.50
C VAL A 169 9.91 -7.98 2.40
N ALA A 170 10.95 -8.53 1.80
CA ALA A 170 11.98 -9.32 2.47
C ALA A 170 13.35 -9.06 1.83
N SER A 171 14.39 -9.71 2.35
CA SER A 171 15.72 -9.70 1.72
C SER A 171 15.65 -10.21 0.27
N PRO A 172 16.48 -9.69 -0.65
CA PRO A 172 16.56 -10.16 -2.04
C PRO A 172 16.82 -11.67 -2.16
N SER A 173 17.48 -12.27 -1.17
CA SER A 173 17.73 -13.72 -1.13
C SER A 173 16.47 -14.57 -0.91
N GLU A 174 15.37 -13.93 -0.51
CA GLU A 174 14.07 -14.59 -0.29
C GLU A 174 13.11 -14.50 -1.48
N LYS A 175 13.58 -14.03 -2.64
CA LYS A 175 12.77 -14.07 -3.88
C LYS A 175 12.27 -15.48 -4.13
N THR A 176 10.95 -15.62 -4.27
CA THR A 176 10.34 -16.91 -4.57
C THR A 176 10.20 -17.13 -6.06
N GLU A 177 10.27 -18.38 -6.51
CA GLU A 177 9.99 -18.76 -7.90
C GLU A 177 8.49 -18.93 -8.16
N ALA A 178 7.70 -19.06 -7.09
CA ALA A 178 6.26 -19.24 -7.14
C ALA A 178 5.51 -17.89 -7.05
N GLY A 179 4.35 -17.86 -7.67
CA GLY A 179 3.42 -16.74 -7.62
C GLY A 179 2.87 -16.38 -9.00
N GLY A 180 1.60 -15.98 -9.03
CA GLY A 180 0.89 -15.63 -10.26
C GLY A 180 1.03 -14.16 -10.67
N LYS A 181 1.71 -13.32 -9.87
CA LYS A 181 2.01 -11.92 -10.17
C LYS A 181 3.48 -11.61 -10.01
N SER A 182 3.93 -10.56 -10.70
CA SER A 182 5.30 -10.07 -10.57
C SER A 182 5.35 -8.55 -10.67
N THR A 183 6.35 -7.96 -10.01
CA THR A 183 6.61 -6.51 -10.04
C THR A 183 8.02 -6.22 -10.53
N PHE A 184 8.12 -5.23 -11.40
CA PHE A 184 9.37 -4.73 -11.98
C PHE A 184 9.48 -3.22 -11.84
N VAL A 185 10.71 -2.74 -11.74
CA VAL A 185 11.03 -1.33 -11.92
C VAL A 185 11.98 -1.23 -13.12
N VAL A 186 11.59 -0.44 -14.12
CA VAL A 186 12.35 -0.25 -15.35
C VAL A 186 12.82 1.19 -15.44
N TYR A 187 14.13 1.40 -15.51
CA TYR A 187 14.73 2.68 -15.85
C TYR A 187 15.44 2.55 -17.20
N PRO A 188 14.84 3.03 -18.30
CA PRO A 188 15.41 2.83 -19.64
C PRO A 188 16.62 3.71 -19.94
N ASN A 189 16.80 4.83 -19.21
CA ASN A 189 17.85 5.84 -19.41
C ASN A 189 17.89 6.40 -20.84
N VAL A 190 16.76 6.35 -21.55
CA VAL A 190 16.51 6.93 -22.87
C VAL A 190 15.16 7.60 -22.86
N ASN A 191 14.95 8.57 -23.75
CA ASN A 191 13.65 9.23 -23.89
C ASN A 191 13.43 9.61 -25.36
N HIS A 192 12.41 9.01 -25.99
CA HIS A 192 11.99 9.27 -27.37
C HIS A 192 10.49 8.96 -27.54
N PRO A 193 9.85 9.51 -28.59
CA PRO A 193 8.46 9.17 -28.90
C PRO A 193 8.30 7.67 -29.14
N GLY A 194 7.33 7.05 -28.43
CA GLY A 194 7.04 5.62 -28.54
C GLY A 194 7.72 4.74 -27.48
N LEU A 195 8.67 5.25 -26.69
CA LEU A 195 9.42 4.47 -25.71
C LEU A 195 8.50 3.62 -24.80
N LEU A 196 7.44 4.22 -24.23
CA LEU A 196 6.53 3.46 -23.35
C LEU A 196 5.83 2.31 -24.10
N LEU A 197 5.46 2.54 -25.36
CA LEU A 197 4.86 1.48 -26.18
C LEU A 197 5.86 0.33 -26.39
N GLU A 198 7.10 0.63 -26.72
CA GLU A 198 8.17 -0.36 -26.90
C GLU A 198 8.42 -1.18 -25.62
N LEU A 199 8.36 -0.54 -24.43
CA LEU A 199 8.49 -1.24 -23.14
C LEU A 199 7.29 -2.14 -22.81
N LEU A 200 6.11 -1.85 -23.33
CA LEU A 200 4.89 -2.61 -23.02
C LEU A 200 4.57 -3.68 -24.06
N GLU A 201 4.98 -3.50 -25.32
CA GLU A 201 4.75 -4.44 -26.43
C GLU A 201 5.21 -5.88 -26.12
N PRO A 202 6.39 -6.12 -25.50
CA PRO A 202 6.84 -7.47 -25.14
C PRO A 202 5.88 -8.24 -24.23
N PHE A 203 5.14 -7.57 -23.36
CA PHE A 203 4.12 -8.20 -22.53
C PHE A 203 2.86 -8.51 -23.34
N ALA A 204 2.39 -7.56 -24.16
CA ALA A 204 1.21 -7.75 -24.98
C ALA A 204 1.37 -8.89 -26.00
N ASP A 205 2.52 -9.02 -26.65
CA ASP A 205 2.83 -10.07 -27.61
C ASP A 205 2.84 -11.49 -26.99
N ARG A 206 2.89 -11.56 -25.66
CA ARG A 206 2.92 -12.83 -24.89
C ARG A 206 1.69 -13.06 -24.03
N ASP A 207 0.60 -12.34 -24.29
CA ASP A 207 -0.63 -12.42 -23.50
C ASP A 207 -0.38 -12.26 -21.97
N ILE A 208 0.51 -11.34 -21.60
CA ILE A 208 0.78 -10.99 -20.22
C ILE A 208 0.01 -9.72 -19.89
N ASN A 209 -0.99 -9.82 -19.01
CA ASN A 209 -1.79 -8.68 -18.58
C ASN A 209 -0.99 -7.81 -17.59
N LEU A 210 -1.08 -6.49 -17.76
CA LEU A 210 -0.59 -5.52 -16.79
C LEU A 210 -1.70 -5.20 -15.81
N SER A 211 -1.44 -5.39 -14.52
CA SER A 211 -2.37 -5.02 -13.45
C SER A 211 -2.09 -3.65 -12.84
N ARG A 212 -0.89 -3.09 -13.06
CA ARG A 212 -0.53 -1.71 -12.69
C ARG A 212 0.62 -1.20 -13.57
N LEU A 213 0.56 0.09 -13.88
CA LEU A 213 1.63 0.85 -14.51
C LEU A 213 1.68 2.24 -13.88
N GLU A 214 2.84 2.60 -13.34
CA GLU A 214 3.06 3.93 -12.75
C GLU A 214 4.41 4.48 -13.23
N SER A 215 4.42 5.72 -13.68
CA SER A 215 5.64 6.43 -14.05
C SER A 215 6.10 7.36 -12.94
N ARG A 216 7.38 7.31 -12.60
CA ARG A 216 7.99 8.19 -11.62
C ARG A 216 9.18 8.93 -12.23
N PRO A 217 9.40 10.21 -11.90
CA PRO A 217 10.66 10.88 -12.25
C PRO A 217 11.86 10.07 -11.74
N SER A 218 12.88 9.89 -12.54
CA SER A 218 14.08 9.15 -12.14
C SER A 218 14.94 9.85 -11.08
N GLY A 219 14.78 11.18 -10.95
CA GLY A 219 15.65 12.01 -10.13
C GLY A 219 16.96 12.43 -10.82
N GLU A 220 17.34 11.78 -11.91
CA GLU A 220 18.59 12.06 -12.64
C GLU A 220 18.50 13.33 -13.50
N ARG A 221 17.45 13.44 -14.29
CA ARG A 221 17.18 14.59 -15.17
C ARG A 221 15.71 14.87 -15.30
N LEU A 222 15.36 16.13 -15.53
CA LEU A 222 13.99 16.51 -15.85
C LEU A 222 13.55 15.87 -17.18
N GLY A 223 12.43 15.15 -17.16
CA GLY A 223 11.90 14.44 -18.31
C GLY A 223 12.36 12.98 -18.42
N ASP A 224 13.22 12.50 -17.53
CA ASP A 224 13.56 11.09 -17.40
C ASP A 224 12.63 10.41 -16.37
N TYR A 225 12.16 9.23 -16.73
CA TYR A 225 11.21 8.47 -15.95
C TYR A 225 11.69 7.04 -15.72
N LEU A 226 11.33 6.49 -14.58
CA LEU A 226 11.29 5.06 -14.32
C LEU A 226 9.83 4.58 -14.28
N PHE A 227 9.62 3.30 -14.56
CA PHE A 227 8.30 2.71 -14.67
C PHE A 227 8.18 1.54 -13.68
N HIS A 228 7.18 1.61 -12.81
CA HIS A 228 6.77 0.50 -11.97
C HIS A 228 5.69 -0.28 -12.71
N ILE A 229 5.90 -1.57 -12.91
CA ILE A 229 5.04 -2.45 -13.71
C ILE A 229 4.69 -3.68 -12.89
N ASP A 230 3.39 -3.91 -12.65
CA ASP A 230 2.87 -5.15 -12.10
C ASP A 230 2.20 -5.95 -13.22
N VAL A 231 2.52 -7.23 -13.33
CA VAL A 231 1.94 -8.14 -14.33
C VAL A 231 1.28 -9.35 -13.68
N ASP A 232 0.24 -9.88 -14.33
CA ASP A 232 -0.45 -11.10 -13.92
C ASP A 232 0.24 -12.33 -14.56
N ALA A 233 1.51 -12.52 -14.22
CA ALA A 233 2.35 -13.63 -14.63
C ALA A 233 3.48 -13.83 -13.62
N GLY A 234 3.91 -15.07 -13.43
CA GLY A 234 5.06 -15.39 -12.59
C GLY A 234 6.37 -14.92 -13.21
N LEU A 235 7.29 -14.43 -12.38
CA LEU A 235 8.58 -13.91 -12.81
C LEU A 235 9.39 -14.94 -13.64
N TYR A 236 9.31 -16.21 -13.26
CA TYR A 236 10.12 -17.28 -13.84
C TYR A 236 9.41 -18.07 -14.95
N GLU A 237 8.20 -17.64 -15.37
CA GLU A 237 7.56 -18.19 -16.56
C GLU A 237 8.41 -17.83 -17.81
N ASP A 238 8.57 -18.79 -18.75
CA ASP A 238 9.36 -18.59 -19.98
C ASP A 238 8.91 -17.33 -20.74
N ARG A 239 7.58 -17.10 -20.82
CA ARG A 239 7.02 -15.91 -21.51
C ARG A 239 7.39 -14.61 -20.80
N THR A 240 7.42 -14.59 -19.47
CA THR A 240 7.82 -13.42 -18.68
C THR A 240 9.32 -13.14 -18.82
N GLN A 241 10.14 -14.19 -18.76
CA GLN A 241 11.58 -14.06 -18.96
C GLN A 241 11.93 -13.56 -20.38
N ALA A 242 11.20 -14.05 -21.41
CA ALA A 242 11.40 -13.59 -22.79
C ALA A 242 10.99 -12.10 -22.96
N ALA A 243 9.86 -11.66 -22.34
CA ALA A 243 9.47 -10.26 -22.34
C ALA A 243 10.52 -9.38 -21.65
N LEU A 244 11.01 -9.81 -20.49
CA LEU A 244 12.03 -9.04 -19.74
C LEU A 244 13.35 -8.94 -20.49
N ALA A 245 13.77 -9.97 -21.23
CA ALA A 245 14.99 -9.91 -22.05
C ALA A 245 14.89 -8.85 -23.16
N GLU A 246 13.72 -8.67 -23.77
CA GLU A 246 13.49 -7.60 -24.75
C GLU A 246 13.48 -6.22 -24.10
N ILE A 247 12.83 -6.08 -22.94
CA ILE A 247 12.80 -4.83 -22.17
C ILE A 247 14.21 -4.45 -21.71
N GLU A 248 15.01 -5.42 -21.26
CA GLU A 248 16.43 -5.20 -20.89
C GLU A 248 17.27 -4.73 -22.07
N ALA A 249 16.99 -5.20 -23.29
CA ALA A 249 17.65 -4.72 -24.50
C ALA A 249 17.26 -3.26 -24.85
N ILE A 250 16.02 -2.86 -24.63
CA ILE A 250 15.56 -1.47 -24.77
C ILE A 250 16.23 -0.59 -23.70
N ALA A 251 16.32 -1.09 -22.48
CA ALA A 251 16.90 -0.41 -21.33
C ALA A 251 18.42 -0.66 -21.18
N GLU A 252 19.17 -0.90 -22.29
CA GLU A 252 20.59 -1.27 -22.25
C GLU A 252 21.49 -0.23 -21.55
N ASN A 253 21.08 1.05 -21.56
CA ASN A 253 21.78 2.14 -20.88
C ASN A 253 21.21 2.47 -19.50
N GLY A 254 20.24 1.71 -19.06
CA GLY A 254 19.54 1.83 -17.78
C GLY A 254 19.62 0.55 -16.98
N TRP A 255 18.50 0.17 -16.37
CA TRP A 255 18.40 -1.07 -15.60
C TRP A 255 16.94 -1.56 -15.47
N VAL A 256 16.79 -2.87 -15.25
CA VAL A 256 15.53 -3.52 -14.88
C VAL A 256 15.71 -4.20 -13.53
N ARG A 257 14.95 -3.76 -12.54
CA ARG A 257 14.91 -4.39 -11.23
C ARG A 257 13.71 -5.32 -11.13
N ARG A 258 13.96 -6.59 -10.87
CA ARG A 258 12.98 -7.64 -10.70
C ARG A 258 12.71 -7.76 -9.20
N LEU A 259 11.58 -7.22 -8.70
CA LEU A 259 11.28 -7.20 -7.26
C LEU A 259 10.84 -8.58 -6.75
N GLY A 260 10.15 -9.38 -7.55
CA GLY A 260 9.76 -10.73 -7.16
C GLY A 260 8.52 -11.22 -7.86
N SER A 261 8.21 -12.50 -7.59
CA SER A 261 6.97 -13.17 -7.97
C SER A 261 6.22 -13.54 -6.69
N TYR A 262 4.88 -13.39 -6.68
CA TYR A 262 4.11 -13.54 -5.46
C TYR A 262 2.63 -13.82 -5.74
N ASP A 263 1.92 -14.30 -4.72
CA ASP A 263 0.48 -14.46 -4.72
C ASP A 263 -0.21 -13.33 -3.95
N VAL A 264 -1.48 -13.09 -4.31
CA VAL A 264 -2.35 -12.12 -3.68
C VAL A 264 -3.15 -12.80 -2.55
N ARG A 265 -3.15 -12.17 -1.38
CA ARG A 265 -3.97 -12.57 -0.23
C ARG A 265 -5.00 -11.49 0.07
N HIS A 266 -6.27 -11.87 0.11
CA HIS A 266 -7.34 -10.98 0.56
C HIS A 266 -7.56 -11.18 2.06
N VAL A 267 -7.48 -10.09 2.81
CA VAL A 267 -7.77 -10.06 4.25
C VAL A 267 -9.14 -9.43 4.43
N VAL A 268 -10.00 -10.10 5.19
CA VAL A 268 -11.37 -9.65 5.46
C VAL A 268 -11.40 -8.77 6.70
#